data_77b451360e296c0f0b382cc54607b407
#
_entry.id   77b451360e296c0f0b382cc54607b407
#
_cell.length_a   1.000
_cell.length_b   1.000
_cell.length_c   1.000
_cell.angle_alpha   90.00
_cell.angle_beta   90.00
_cell.angle_gamma   90.00
#
_symmetry.space_group_name_H-M   'P 1'
#
loop_
_entity.id
_entity.type
_entity.pdbx_description
1 polymer ?
#
loop_
_entity_poly.entity_id
_entity_poly.type
_entity_poly.pdbx_seq_one_letter_code
_entity_poly.pdbx_strand_id
1 'polypeptide(L)'
;AQEALDAIGASHIRAEQMTASLDLQERKLIEIARIMNKHPEVLVVDETTTALSQKGREIIYNIMEQMKKENKAVVFISHDLEEIMEKCDALTVLRDGNIIVTFDKSEFDEDKIKSSMIGRQLEGDYYRSDYDGSCEDEVVLEMKDVNLTGKLIDFNLQLHKGEILGI
;
A
#
# COMPACT_ATOMS: atom_id res chain seq x y z
N ALA A 1 -16.28 20.06 -7.38
CA ALA A 1 -14.98 19.39 -7.27
C ALA A 1 -14.44 19.47 -5.85
N GLN A 2 -14.32 20.68 -5.24
CA GLN A 2 -13.81 20.81 -3.87
C GLN A 2 -14.63 20.01 -2.87
N GLU A 3 -15.95 20.09 -2.91
CA GLU A 3 -16.85 19.34 -2.03
C GLU A 3 -16.59 17.82 -2.07
N ALA A 4 -16.26 17.29 -3.25
CA ALA A 4 -15.95 15.86 -3.39
C ALA A 4 -14.60 15.48 -2.76
N LEU A 5 -13.62 16.37 -2.81
CA LEU A 5 -12.33 16.20 -2.13
C LEU A 5 -12.49 16.30 -0.61
N ASP A 6 -13.27 17.27 -0.15
CA ASP A 6 -13.56 17.49 1.27
C ASP A 6 -14.31 16.28 1.86
N ALA A 7 -15.27 15.74 1.11
CA ALA A 7 -16.08 14.58 1.53
C ALA A 7 -15.25 13.31 1.79
N ILE A 8 -14.15 13.12 1.06
CA ILE A 8 -13.24 11.99 1.31
C ILE A 8 -12.09 12.31 2.28
N GLY A 9 -12.03 13.52 2.84
CA GLY A 9 -10.97 13.94 3.74
C GLY A 9 -9.68 14.41 3.05
N ALA A 10 -9.73 14.74 1.75
CA ALA A 10 -8.60 15.22 0.95
C ALA A 10 -8.63 16.76 0.74
N SER A 11 -9.08 17.51 1.73
CA SER A 11 -9.25 18.98 1.68
C SER A 11 -7.94 19.76 1.45
N HIS A 12 -6.78 19.12 1.63
CA HIS A 12 -5.48 19.72 1.33
C HIS A 12 -5.23 19.90 -0.17
N ILE A 13 -5.98 19.18 -1.01
CA ILE A 13 -5.93 19.30 -2.48
C ILE A 13 -6.97 20.34 -2.88
N ARG A 14 -6.54 21.35 -3.62
CA ARG A 14 -7.44 22.40 -4.13
C ARG A 14 -7.91 22.07 -5.53
N ALA A 15 -9.21 22.21 -5.77
CA ALA A 15 -9.82 21.86 -7.05
C ALA A 15 -9.30 22.67 -8.25
N GLU A 16 -8.73 23.86 -7.98
CA GLU A 16 -8.15 24.75 -8.99
C GLU A 16 -6.70 24.42 -9.35
N GLN A 17 -6.03 23.51 -8.60
CA GLN A 17 -4.66 23.11 -8.89
C GLN A 17 -4.57 22.36 -10.21
N MET A 18 -3.51 22.63 -10.95
CA MET A 18 -3.21 21.84 -12.16
C MET A 18 -2.79 20.42 -11.76
N THR A 19 -3.43 19.41 -12.32
CA THR A 19 -3.11 17.99 -12.04
C THR A 19 -1.63 17.65 -12.27
N ALA A 20 -0.97 18.37 -13.20
CA ALA A 20 0.45 18.18 -13.46
C ALA A 20 1.38 18.57 -12.28
N SER A 21 0.92 19.47 -11.38
CA SER A 21 1.68 19.89 -10.21
C SER A 21 1.48 18.98 -8.99
N LEU A 22 0.53 18.05 -9.07
CA LEU A 22 0.21 17.12 -8.00
C LEU A 22 1.11 15.88 -8.04
N ASP A 23 1.43 15.34 -6.88
CA ASP A 23 2.13 14.07 -6.78
C ASP A 23 1.23 12.87 -7.13
N LEU A 24 1.80 11.67 -7.15
CA LEU A 24 1.08 10.45 -7.51
C LEU A 24 -0.06 10.16 -6.52
N GLN A 25 0.19 10.34 -5.23
CA GLN A 25 -0.78 10.12 -4.17
C GLN A 25 -1.98 11.08 -4.31
N GLU A 26 -1.72 12.37 -4.48
CA GLU A 26 -2.76 13.38 -4.65
C GLU A 26 -3.64 13.10 -5.88
N ARG A 27 -3.03 12.66 -6.98
CA ARG A 27 -3.77 12.25 -8.20
C ARG A 27 -4.67 11.05 -7.93
N LYS A 28 -4.20 10.06 -7.17
CA LYS A 28 -5.02 8.90 -6.77
C LYS A 28 -6.21 9.32 -5.90
N LEU A 29 -6.00 10.23 -4.96
CA LEU A 29 -7.10 10.75 -4.14
C LEU A 29 -8.15 11.51 -4.99
N ILE A 30 -7.73 12.25 -6.02
CA ILE A 30 -8.68 12.89 -6.97
C ILE A 30 -9.50 11.84 -7.75
N GLU A 31 -8.85 10.76 -8.22
CA GLU A 31 -9.57 9.67 -8.89
C GLU A 31 -10.66 9.08 -7.98
N ILE A 32 -10.32 8.84 -6.71
CA ILE A 32 -11.24 8.31 -5.72
C ILE A 32 -12.38 9.31 -5.44
N ALA A 33 -12.07 10.59 -5.21
CA ALA A 33 -13.09 11.63 -5.01
C ALA A 33 -14.08 11.67 -6.18
N ARG A 34 -13.57 11.54 -7.42
CA ARG A 34 -14.40 11.52 -8.63
C ARG A 34 -15.32 10.32 -8.68
N ILE A 35 -14.87 9.15 -8.24
CA ILE A 35 -15.68 7.91 -8.19
C ILE A 35 -16.71 8.04 -7.08
N MET A 36 -16.30 8.45 -5.88
CA MET A 36 -17.21 8.57 -4.74
C MET A 36 -18.32 9.61 -4.94
N ASN A 37 -18.04 10.68 -5.69
CA ASN A 37 -19.05 11.68 -6.06
C ASN A 37 -20.20 11.11 -6.95
N LYS A 38 -20.03 9.90 -7.49
CA LYS A 38 -21.08 9.19 -8.24
C LYS A 38 -21.93 8.26 -7.38
N HIS A 39 -21.66 8.21 -6.08
CA HIS A 39 -22.35 7.34 -5.11
C HIS A 39 -22.41 5.88 -5.55
N PRO A 40 -21.28 5.20 -5.80
CA PRO A 40 -21.25 3.83 -6.29
C PRO A 40 -21.88 2.86 -5.26
N GLU A 41 -22.56 1.82 -5.77
CA GLU A 41 -23.04 0.70 -4.95
C GLU A 41 -21.96 -0.36 -4.75
N VAL A 42 -20.99 -0.42 -5.66
CA VAL A 42 -19.82 -1.31 -5.58
C VAL A 42 -18.56 -0.50 -5.88
N LEU A 43 -17.58 -0.58 -5.00
CA LEU A 43 -16.25 0.01 -5.19
C LEU A 43 -15.22 -1.11 -5.36
N VAL A 44 -14.41 -1.02 -6.41
CA VAL A 44 -13.25 -1.89 -6.59
C VAL A 44 -11.99 -1.06 -6.32
N VAL A 45 -11.21 -1.47 -5.32
CA VAL A 45 -9.92 -0.88 -4.94
C VAL A 45 -8.84 -1.89 -5.30
N ASP A 46 -8.12 -1.61 -6.39
CA ASP A 46 -7.10 -2.50 -6.94
C ASP A 46 -5.69 -1.90 -6.71
N GLU A 47 -4.92 -2.51 -5.79
CA GLU A 47 -3.56 -2.13 -5.39
C GLU A 47 -3.33 -0.62 -5.14
N THR A 48 -4.40 0.11 -4.84
CA THR A 48 -4.36 1.57 -4.71
C THR A 48 -3.56 2.00 -3.48
N THR A 49 -3.55 1.21 -2.42
CA THR A 49 -2.88 1.51 -1.14
C THR A 49 -1.36 1.54 -1.24
N THR A 50 -0.78 0.78 -2.17
CA THR A 50 0.68 0.69 -2.39
C THR A 50 1.31 2.04 -2.75
N ALA A 51 0.58 2.89 -3.48
CA ALA A 51 1.05 4.21 -3.90
C ALA A 51 0.74 5.33 -2.90
N LEU A 52 0.14 5.01 -1.75
CA LEU A 52 -0.32 5.97 -0.77
C LEU A 52 0.56 5.96 0.49
N SER A 53 0.75 7.15 1.08
CA SER A 53 1.26 7.27 2.45
C SER A 53 0.26 6.67 3.44
N GLN A 54 0.67 6.46 4.69
CA GLN A 54 -0.22 5.98 5.74
C GLN A 54 -1.51 6.82 5.83
N LYS A 55 -1.39 8.15 5.79
CA LYS A 55 -2.55 9.05 5.80
C LYS A 55 -3.47 8.86 4.58
N GLY A 56 -2.90 8.61 3.41
CA GLY A 56 -3.66 8.31 2.21
C GLY A 56 -4.39 6.97 2.30
N ARG A 57 -3.75 5.94 2.88
CA ARG A 57 -4.39 4.64 3.15
C ARG A 57 -5.56 4.75 4.12
N GLU A 58 -5.42 5.55 5.18
CA GLU A 58 -6.49 5.82 6.13
C GLU A 58 -7.74 6.43 5.45
N ILE A 59 -7.55 7.29 4.46
CA ILE A 59 -8.67 7.83 3.67
C ILE A 59 -9.43 6.70 2.96
N ILE A 60 -8.69 5.78 2.31
CA ILE A 60 -9.30 4.61 1.63
C ILE A 60 -10.07 3.74 2.61
N TYR A 61 -9.46 3.41 3.75
CA TYR A 61 -10.11 2.56 4.76
C TYR A 61 -11.38 3.20 5.32
N ASN A 62 -11.37 4.51 5.56
CA ASN A 62 -12.56 5.24 6.00
C ASN A 62 -13.68 5.20 4.95
N ILE A 63 -13.33 5.30 3.66
CA ILE A 63 -14.31 5.15 2.56
C ILE A 63 -14.89 3.74 2.54
N MET A 64 -14.05 2.70 2.66
CA MET A 64 -14.49 1.30 2.70
C MET A 64 -15.46 1.06 3.86
N GLU A 65 -15.11 1.53 5.05
CA GLU A 65 -15.93 1.44 6.25
C GLU A 65 -17.26 2.21 6.12
N GLN A 66 -17.25 3.39 5.50
CA GLN A 66 -18.46 4.14 5.24
C GLN A 66 -19.36 3.40 4.27
N MET A 67 -18.85 2.88 3.17
CA MET A 67 -19.61 2.09 2.21
C MET A 67 -20.26 0.86 2.87
N LYS A 68 -19.50 0.16 3.70
CA LYS A 68 -20.00 -0.98 4.49
C LYS A 68 -21.18 -0.57 5.39
N LYS A 69 -21.07 0.55 6.10
CA LYS A 69 -22.15 1.10 6.94
C LYS A 69 -23.39 1.47 6.12
N GLU A 70 -23.22 1.86 4.86
CA GLU A 70 -24.29 2.17 3.92
C GLU A 70 -24.85 0.92 3.22
N ASN A 71 -24.46 -0.29 3.64
CA ASN A 71 -24.81 -1.59 3.00
C ASN A 71 -24.39 -1.69 1.53
N LYS A 72 -23.30 -1.05 1.16
CA LYS A 72 -22.67 -1.12 -0.15
C LYS A 72 -21.52 -2.11 -0.15
N ALA A 73 -21.12 -2.60 -1.31
CA ALA A 73 -20.07 -3.60 -1.45
C ALA A 73 -18.71 -2.96 -1.80
N VAL A 74 -17.64 -3.54 -1.26
CA VAL A 74 -16.26 -3.20 -1.64
C VAL A 74 -15.51 -4.47 -2.01
N VAL A 75 -14.84 -4.44 -3.16
CA VAL A 75 -13.84 -5.44 -3.56
C VAL A 75 -12.47 -4.81 -3.37
N PHE A 76 -11.69 -5.35 -2.45
CA PHE A 76 -10.36 -4.85 -2.12
C PHE A 76 -9.31 -5.85 -2.60
N ILE A 77 -8.45 -5.42 -3.51
CA ILE A 77 -7.36 -6.22 -4.06
C ILE A 77 -6.06 -5.63 -3.56
N SER A 78 -5.29 -6.41 -2.81
CA SER A 78 -4.00 -6.05 -2.26
C SER A 78 -3.09 -7.28 -2.18
N HIS A 79 -1.78 -7.07 -2.23
CA HIS A 79 -0.78 -8.07 -1.88
C HIS A 79 -0.29 -7.91 -0.42
N ASP A 80 -0.75 -6.87 0.27
CA ASP A 80 -0.51 -6.67 1.68
C ASP A 80 -1.53 -7.48 2.51
N LEU A 81 -1.05 -8.60 3.06
CA LEU A 81 -1.89 -9.52 3.80
C LEU A 81 -2.39 -8.92 5.12
N GLU A 82 -1.61 -8.06 5.76
CA GLU A 82 -2.00 -7.39 7.00
C GLU A 82 -3.21 -6.48 6.75
N GLU A 83 -3.19 -5.69 5.67
CA GLU A 83 -4.33 -4.86 5.26
C GLU A 83 -5.60 -5.71 5.04
N ILE A 84 -5.47 -6.82 4.30
CA ILE A 84 -6.59 -7.71 4.01
C ILE A 84 -7.13 -8.34 5.29
N MET A 85 -6.23 -8.87 6.12
CA MET A 85 -6.62 -9.51 7.38
C MET A 85 -7.30 -8.53 8.35
N GLU A 86 -6.91 -7.27 8.34
CA GLU A 86 -7.54 -6.26 9.19
C GLU A 86 -8.90 -5.78 8.64
N LYS A 87 -8.96 -5.46 7.35
CA LYS A 87 -10.05 -4.68 6.75
C LYS A 87 -11.15 -5.51 6.07
N CYS A 88 -10.87 -6.76 5.65
CA CYS A 88 -11.82 -7.57 4.89
C CYS A 88 -12.66 -8.50 5.77
N ASP A 89 -13.89 -8.79 5.34
CA ASP A 89 -14.79 -9.76 6.00
C ASP A 89 -14.62 -11.17 5.42
N ALA A 90 -14.18 -11.27 4.16
CA ALA A 90 -13.84 -12.51 3.47
C ALA A 90 -12.65 -12.30 2.56
N LEU A 91 -11.88 -13.35 2.30
CA LEU A 91 -10.72 -13.34 1.43
C LEU A 91 -10.79 -14.48 0.42
N THR A 92 -10.66 -14.15 -0.87
CA THR A 92 -10.51 -15.15 -1.94
C THR A 92 -9.10 -15.10 -2.50
N VAL A 93 -8.40 -16.23 -2.46
CA VAL A 93 -7.08 -16.39 -3.04
C VAL A 93 -7.21 -16.74 -4.52
N LEU A 94 -6.65 -15.88 -5.37
CA LEU A 94 -6.54 -16.10 -6.82
C LEU A 94 -5.10 -16.42 -7.19
N ARG A 95 -4.89 -17.48 -7.97
CA ARG A 95 -3.58 -17.85 -8.50
C ARG A 95 -3.72 -18.45 -9.90
N ASP A 96 -2.90 -17.95 -10.83
CA ASP A 96 -2.89 -18.42 -12.25
C ASP A 96 -4.29 -18.39 -12.90
N GLY A 97 -5.09 -17.37 -12.57
CA GLY A 97 -6.45 -17.19 -13.08
C GLY A 97 -7.51 -18.10 -12.45
N ASN A 98 -7.16 -18.87 -11.43
CA ASN A 98 -8.09 -19.78 -10.74
C ASN A 98 -8.35 -19.34 -9.30
N ILE A 99 -9.58 -19.55 -8.83
CA ILE A 99 -9.92 -19.45 -7.42
C ILE A 99 -9.33 -20.69 -6.71
N ILE A 100 -8.45 -20.46 -5.75
CA ILE A 100 -7.83 -21.53 -4.96
C ILE A 100 -8.70 -21.85 -3.74
N VAL A 101 -9.07 -20.82 -2.99
CA VAL A 101 -9.85 -20.94 -1.76
C VAL A 101 -10.48 -19.60 -1.40
N THR A 102 -11.60 -19.66 -0.70
CA THR A 102 -12.21 -18.50 -0.05
C THR A 102 -12.27 -18.76 1.45
N PHE A 103 -11.85 -17.80 2.25
CA PHE A 103 -11.89 -17.81 3.71
C PHE A 103 -12.89 -16.78 4.20
N ASP A 104 -13.71 -17.15 5.17
CA ASP A 104 -14.46 -16.19 5.97
C ASP A 104 -13.56 -15.56 7.05
N LYS A 105 -13.92 -14.41 7.59
CA LYS A 105 -13.15 -13.70 8.61
C LYS A 105 -12.72 -14.57 9.80
N SER A 106 -13.59 -15.46 10.23
CA SER A 106 -13.32 -16.38 11.34
C SER A 106 -12.27 -17.46 11.05
N GLU A 107 -11.97 -17.66 9.77
CA GLU A 107 -11.00 -18.66 9.27
C GLU A 107 -9.65 -18.03 8.90
N PHE A 108 -9.50 -16.72 9.08
CA PHE A 108 -8.27 -16.03 8.74
C PHE A 108 -7.11 -16.52 9.59
N ASP A 109 -6.14 -17.09 8.90
CA ASP A 109 -4.90 -17.62 9.43
C ASP A 109 -3.80 -17.27 8.43
N GLU A 110 -2.82 -16.52 8.88
CA GLU A 110 -1.80 -15.93 8.01
C GLU A 110 -0.99 -17.01 7.27
N ASP A 111 -0.62 -18.10 7.95
CA ASP A 111 0.18 -19.18 7.37
C ASP A 111 -0.63 -19.97 6.34
N LYS A 112 -1.90 -20.24 6.61
CA LYS A 112 -2.81 -20.88 5.65
C LYS A 112 -3.02 -20.04 4.41
N ILE A 113 -3.22 -18.75 4.57
CA ILE A 113 -3.43 -17.83 3.45
C ILE A 113 -2.15 -17.76 2.61
N LYS A 114 -0.98 -17.56 3.23
CA LYS A 114 0.33 -17.55 2.55
C LYS A 114 0.58 -18.85 1.78
N SER A 115 0.34 -19.99 2.41
CA SER A 115 0.50 -21.30 1.76
C SER A 115 -0.39 -21.45 0.52
N SER A 116 -1.64 -20.95 0.61
CA SER A 116 -2.59 -20.97 -0.50
C SER A 116 -2.16 -20.07 -1.66
N MET A 117 -1.56 -18.91 -1.36
CA MET A 117 -1.04 -17.97 -2.36
C MET A 117 0.18 -18.54 -3.10
N ILE A 118 1.10 -19.17 -2.40
CA ILE A 118 2.37 -19.68 -2.96
C ILE A 118 2.20 -21.06 -3.60
N GLY A 119 1.26 -21.88 -3.10
CA GLY A 119 1.01 -23.21 -3.59
C GLY A 119 2.04 -24.26 -3.18
N ARG A 120 2.90 -23.93 -2.21
CA ARG A 120 3.86 -24.84 -1.56
C ARG A 120 3.76 -24.61 -0.06
N GLN A 121 3.95 -25.66 0.73
CA GLN A 121 4.22 -25.48 2.16
C GLN A 121 5.52 -24.69 2.29
N LEU A 122 5.51 -23.63 3.09
CA LEU A 122 6.69 -22.85 3.42
C LEU A 122 7.52 -23.67 4.42
N GLU A 123 8.24 -24.68 3.94
CA GLU A 123 9.20 -25.42 4.75
C GLU A 123 10.56 -24.75 4.58
N GLY A 124 11.02 -24.04 5.61
CA GLY A 124 12.36 -23.46 5.71
C GLY A 124 12.42 -21.94 5.91
N ASP A 125 13.55 -21.50 6.44
CA ASP A 125 13.87 -20.09 6.59
C ASP A 125 13.99 -19.41 5.22
N TYR A 126 13.02 -18.58 4.86
CA TYR A 126 13.01 -17.80 3.60
C TYR A 126 14.02 -16.65 3.59
N TYR A 127 14.60 -16.34 4.73
CA TYR A 127 15.66 -15.35 4.84
C TYR A 127 17.01 -15.99 4.55
N ARG A 128 17.86 -15.27 3.87
CA ARG A 128 19.25 -15.69 3.62
C ARG A 128 19.98 -15.84 4.96
N SER A 129 19.81 -16.98 5.60
CA SER A 129 20.52 -17.34 6.83
C SER A 129 22.03 -17.55 6.62
N ASP A 130 22.46 -17.60 5.34
CA ASP A 130 23.84 -17.73 4.88
C ASP A 130 24.57 -16.37 4.73
N TYR A 131 23.86 -15.24 4.89
CA TYR A 131 24.45 -13.92 4.78
C TYR A 131 24.96 -13.45 6.14
N ASP A 132 26.27 -13.28 6.27
CA ASP A 132 26.93 -12.85 7.50
C ASP A 132 26.94 -11.33 7.71
N GLY A 133 26.37 -10.57 6.79
CA GLY A 133 26.33 -9.09 6.84
C GLY A 133 27.68 -8.43 6.51
N SER A 134 28.66 -9.21 6.04
CA SER A 134 29.99 -8.66 5.73
C SER A 134 29.97 -7.83 4.44
N CYS A 135 30.65 -6.70 4.48
CA CYS A 135 30.97 -5.87 3.33
C CYS A 135 32.45 -5.44 3.43
N GLU A 136 33.01 -4.93 2.32
CA GLU A 136 34.36 -4.39 2.32
C GLU A 136 34.38 -3.02 3.03
N ASP A 137 35.51 -2.65 3.63
CA ASP A 137 35.67 -1.32 4.28
C ASP A 137 35.71 -0.16 3.27
N GLU A 138 35.83 -0.46 1.98
CA GLU A 138 35.88 0.51 0.90
C GLU A 138 34.54 1.20 0.72
N VAL A 139 34.47 2.52 0.98
CA VAL A 139 33.29 3.35 0.74
C VAL A 139 33.17 3.66 -0.76
N VAL A 140 32.10 3.21 -1.41
CA VAL A 140 31.82 3.41 -2.84
C VAL A 140 30.88 4.59 -3.11
N LEU A 141 30.07 4.97 -2.12
CA LEU A 141 29.22 6.16 -2.16
C LEU A 141 29.18 6.83 -0.80
N GLU A 142 29.44 8.13 -0.77
CA GLU A 142 29.31 8.95 0.43
C GLU A 142 28.45 10.18 0.13
N MET A 143 27.48 10.43 0.98
CA MET A 143 26.67 11.64 0.98
C MET A 143 26.90 12.34 2.32
N LYS A 144 27.22 13.63 2.31
CA LYS A 144 27.43 14.44 3.51
C LYS A 144 26.60 15.70 3.45
N ASP A 145 25.86 15.94 4.52
CA ASP A 145 25.06 17.15 4.75
C ASP A 145 24.17 17.52 3.55
N VAL A 146 23.59 16.49 2.90
CA VAL A 146 22.75 16.66 1.72
C VAL A 146 21.43 17.28 2.12
N ASN A 147 21.12 18.43 1.53
CA ASN A 147 19.88 19.16 1.74
C ASN A 147 19.10 19.26 0.43
N LEU A 148 17.87 18.76 0.43
CA LEU A 148 16.93 18.88 -0.67
C LEU A 148 15.63 19.50 -0.15
N THR A 149 15.34 20.70 -0.62
CA THR A 149 14.20 21.51 -0.16
C THR A 149 12.90 20.70 -0.09
N GLY A 150 12.35 20.63 1.13
CA GLY A 150 11.09 19.90 1.40
C GLY A 150 11.17 18.37 1.38
N LYS A 151 12.38 17.79 1.22
CA LYS A 151 12.55 16.33 1.13
C LYS A 151 13.61 15.77 2.06
N LEU A 152 14.81 16.37 2.12
CA LEU A 152 15.92 15.90 2.95
C LEU A 152 16.53 17.09 3.70
N ILE A 153 16.92 16.88 4.94
CA ILE A 153 17.64 17.86 5.79
C ILE A 153 18.79 17.14 6.44
N ASP A 154 20.01 17.65 6.24
CA ASP A 154 21.27 17.16 6.83
C ASP A 154 21.44 15.63 6.67
N PHE A 155 21.07 15.12 5.50
CA PHE A 155 21.10 13.70 5.21
C PHE A 155 22.53 13.22 4.97
N ASN A 156 22.94 12.22 5.76
CA ASN A 156 24.25 11.60 5.69
C ASN A 156 24.10 10.11 5.44
N LEU A 157 24.90 9.55 4.53
CA LEU A 157 24.89 8.14 4.17
C LEU A 157 26.25 7.71 3.67
N GLN A 158 26.69 6.52 4.05
CA GLN A 158 27.84 5.83 3.44
C GLN A 158 27.37 4.45 2.95
N LEU A 159 27.82 4.06 1.76
CA LEU A 159 27.60 2.74 1.19
C LEU A 159 28.95 2.10 0.93
N HIS A 160 29.14 0.90 1.44
CA HIS A 160 30.36 0.13 1.29
C HIS A 160 30.29 -0.84 0.11
N LYS A 161 31.44 -1.20 -0.43
CA LYS A 161 31.52 -2.16 -1.51
C LYS A 161 31.05 -3.55 -1.06
N GLY A 162 30.13 -4.13 -1.82
CA GLY A 162 29.47 -5.40 -1.48
C GLY A 162 28.31 -5.28 -0.50
N GLU A 163 27.97 -4.08 -0.03
CA GLU A 163 26.84 -3.80 0.86
C GLU A 163 25.53 -3.65 0.08
N ILE A 164 24.43 -4.13 0.68
CA ILE A 164 23.07 -3.80 0.29
C ILE A 164 22.45 -3.01 1.43
N LEU A 165 22.35 -1.70 1.25
CA LEU A 165 21.82 -0.78 2.27
C LEU A 165 20.35 -0.49 2.01
N GLY A 166 19.49 -0.71 3.02
CA GLY A 166 18.09 -0.30 3.01
C GLY A 166 17.92 1.14 3.52
N ILE A 167 17.01 1.90 2.90
CA ILE A 167 16.69 3.29 3.27
C ILE A 167 15.19 3.40 3.53
#